data_20db60e040109492aa5b84343c347171
#
_entry.id   20db60e040109492aa5b84343c347171
#
_cell.length_a   1.000
_cell.length_b   1.000
_cell.length_c   1.000
_cell.angle_alpha   90.00
_cell.angle_beta   90.00
_cell.angle_gamma   90.00
#
_symmetry.space_group_name_H-M   'P 1'
#
loop_
_entity.id
_entity.type
_entity.pdbx_description
1 polymer ?
#
loop_
_entity_poly.entity_id
_entity_poly.type
_entity_poly.pdbx_seq_one_letter_code
_entity_poly.pdbx_strand_id
1 'polypeptide(L)'
;MEKLFHLKENHTDVKTEVMAGITTFMTMAYILAVNPNILSAAGMDAKAVLIATSLAAFVGTMLMAFLANYPFALAPGMGLNAYFAYTVVLSMGYSWQMALLAVFVEGIVFIVLSLTNVREAIFNAIPLTLKSAVSVGIGLFVAFVGLQNAKLIVNSDSTLVTYQHFKGETFHSVGVGAILALIGVAITAILLVKLSLIHI
;
A
#
# COMPACT_ATOMS: atom_id res chain seq x y z
N MET A 1 -22.03 -17.27 -13.95
CA MET A 1 -21.56 -16.65 -12.71
C MET A 1 -21.66 -17.60 -11.53
N GLU A 2 -22.81 -18.23 -11.27
CA GLU A 2 -22.96 -19.20 -10.16
C GLU A 2 -21.93 -20.33 -10.17
N LYS A 3 -21.66 -20.93 -11.34
CA LYS A 3 -20.68 -22.01 -11.50
C LYS A 3 -19.21 -21.60 -11.29
N LEU A 4 -18.90 -20.30 -11.37
CA LEU A 4 -17.55 -19.77 -11.25
C LEU A 4 -17.28 -19.20 -9.86
N PHE A 5 -18.24 -18.52 -9.27
CA PHE A 5 -18.06 -17.73 -8.06
C PHE A 5 -18.86 -18.23 -6.85
N HIS A 6 -19.62 -19.31 -7.01
CA HIS A 6 -20.39 -19.96 -5.92
C HIS A 6 -21.20 -18.97 -5.08
N LEU A 7 -21.89 -18.04 -5.74
CA LEU A 7 -22.58 -16.92 -5.08
C LEU A 7 -23.57 -17.35 -4.00
N LYS A 8 -24.32 -18.47 -4.25
CA LYS A 8 -25.28 -19.00 -3.27
C LYS A 8 -24.61 -19.60 -2.05
N GLU A 9 -23.46 -20.29 -2.24
CA GLU A 9 -22.68 -20.84 -1.13
C GLU A 9 -22.08 -19.75 -0.26
N ASN A 10 -21.69 -18.62 -0.89
CA ASN A 10 -21.13 -17.45 -0.22
C ASN A 10 -22.23 -16.49 0.31
N HIS A 11 -23.53 -16.86 0.22
CA HIS A 11 -24.65 -16.06 0.68
C HIS A 11 -24.69 -14.64 0.10
N THR A 12 -24.29 -14.47 -1.16
CA THR A 12 -24.19 -13.18 -1.85
C THR A 12 -24.95 -13.18 -3.17
N ASP A 13 -25.13 -12.02 -3.77
CA ASP A 13 -25.73 -11.82 -5.08
C ASP A 13 -24.86 -10.93 -5.97
N VAL A 14 -25.12 -10.97 -7.28
CA VAL A 14 -24.32 -10.22 -8.27
C VAL A 14 -24.29 -8.71 -7.98
N LYS A 15 -25.39 -8.16 -7.49
CA LYS A 15 -25.47 -6.72 -7.18
C LYS A 15 -24.55 -6.37 -6.00
N THR A 16 -24.57 -7.15 -4.96
CA THR A 16 -23.72 -6.98 -3.77
C THR A 16 -22.25 -7.11 -4.14
N GLU A 17 -21.87 -8.12 -4.93
CA GLU A 17 -20.49 -8.32 -5.38
C GLU A 17 -19.98 -7.17 -6.26
N VAL A 18 -20.80 -6.66 -7.17
CA VAL A 18 -20.43 -5.49 -8.00
C VAL A 18 -20.25 -4.24 -7.14
N MET A 19 -21.15 -4.00 -6.18
CA MET A 19 -21.03 -2.85 -5.28
C MET A 19 -19.80 -2.96 -4.36
N ALA A 20 -19.53 -4.15 -3.84
CA ALA A 20 -18.33 -4.43 -3.05
C ALA A 20 -17.06 -4.22 -3.88
N GLY A 21 -17.03 -4.70 -5.13
CA GLY A 21 -15.91 -4.50 -6.06
C GLY A 21 -15.67 -3.02 -6.37
N ILE A 22 -16.70 -2.22 -6.60
CA ILE A 22 -16.59 -0.77 -6.80
C ILE A 22 -16.04 -0.10 -5.54
N THR A 23 -16.55 -0.45 -4.37
CA THR A 23 -16.08 0.10 -3.08
C THR A 23 -14.60 -0.24 -2.87
N THR A 24 -14.20 -1.48 -3.09
CA THR A 24 -12.81 -1.92 -2.98
C THR A 24 -11.91 -1.16 -3.97
N PHE A 25 -12.36 -1.02 -5.23
CA PHE A 25 -11.62 -0.23 -6.23
C PHE A 25 -11.42 1.22 -5.78
N MET A 26 -12.47 1.89 -5.30
CA MET A 26 -12.38 3.27 -4.84
C MET A 26 -11.42 3.44 -3.66
N THR A 27 -11.40 2.49 -2.73
CA THR A 27 -10.47 2.52 -1.59
C THR A 27 -9.01 2.30 -2.01
N MET A 28 -8.77 1.64 -3.13
CA MET A 28 -7.42 1.33 -3.64
C MET A 28 -6.96 2.25 -4.76
N ALA A 29 -7.86 3.01 -5.39
CA ALA A 29 -7.55 3.82 -6.57
C ALA A 29 -6.44 4.86 -6.34
N TYR A 30 -6.26 5.33 -5.10
CA TYR A 30 -5.21 6.28 -4.74
C TYR A 30 -3.79 5.77 -5.05
N ILE A 31 -3.58 4.44 -5.09
CA ILE A 31 -2.26 3.85 -5.36
C ILE A 31 -1.76 4.20 -6.77
N LEU A 32 -2.68 4.42 -7.71
CA LEU A 32 -2.35 4.83 -9.08
C LEU A 32 -1.69 6.22 -9.14
N ALA A 33 -1.95 7.08 -8.16
CA ALA A 33 -1.29 8.37 -8.03
C ALA A 33 -0.05 8.30 -7.13
N VAL A 34 -0.14 7.60 -6.00
CA VAL A 34 0.91 7.61 -4.98
C VAL A 34 2.10 6.72 -5.36
N ASN A 35 1.86 5.56 -5.96
CA ASN A 35 2.94 4.65 -6.33
C ASN A 35 3.90 5.23 -7.38
N PRO A 36 3.41 5.84 -8.50
CA PRO A 36 4.28 6.55 -9.42
C PRO A 36 5.06 7.69 -8.77
N ASN A 37 4.45 8.41 -7.84
CA ASN A 37 5.09 9.51 -7.12
C ASN A 37 6.27 9.03 -6.26
N ILE A 38 6.10 7.93 -5.53
CA ILE A 38 7.14 7.34 -4.69
C ILE A 38 8.28 6.79 -5.56
N LEU A 39 7.97 6.02 -6.59
CA LEU A 39 9.00 5.35 -7.40
C LEU A 39 9.69 6.31 -8.38
N SER A 40 9.05 7.40 -8.78
CA SER A 40 9.70 8.44 -9.58
C SER A 40 10.80 9.18 -8.81
N ALA A 41 10.71 9.25 -7.48
CA ALA A 41 11.80 9.75 -6.64
C ALA A 41 13.09 8.91 -6.78
N ALA A 42 12.96 7.63 -7.11
CA ALA A 42 14.07 6.72 -7.41
C ALA A 42 14.58 6.83 -8.86
N GLY A 43 14.08 7.78 -9.67
CA GLY A 43 14.46 7.98 -11.06
C GLY A 43 13.72 7.10 -12.07
N MET A 44 12.62 6.44 -11.68
CA MET A 44 11.78 5.67 -12.59
C MET A 44 10.80 6.60 -13.34
N ASP A 45 10.46 6.26 -14.59
CA ASP A 45 9.44 7.00 -15.33
C ASP A 45 8.05 6.82 -14.73
N ALA A 46 7.42 7.93 -14.32
CA ALA A 46 6.13 7.90 -13.62
C ALA A 46 5.01 7.29 -14.46
N LYS A 47 5.02 7.46 -15.79
CA LYS A 47 3.99 6.89 -16.67
C LYS A 47 4.18 5.39 -16.81
N ALA A 48 5.42 4.93 -16.97
CA ALA A 48 5.73 3.50 -16.99
C ALA A 48 5.34 2.82 -15.68
N VAL A 49 5.64 3.43 -14.54
CA VAL A 49 5.23 2.93 -13.21
C VAL A 49 3.71 2.87 -13.08
N LEU A 50 2.98 3.90 -13.54
CA LEU A 50 1.51 3.90 -13.52
C LEU A 50 0.94 2.71 -14.29
N ILE A 51 1.42 2.49 -15.51
CA ILE A 51 0.95 1.39 -16.38
C ILE A 51 1.31 0.04 -15.75
N ALA A 52 2.55 -0.13 -15.29
CA ALA A 52 3.00 -1.37 -14.65
C ALA A 52 2.21 -1.68 -13.38
N THR A 53 1.95 -0.68 -12.53
CA THR A 53 1.13 -0.80 -11.32
C THR A 53 -0.29 -1.24 -11.65
N SER A 54 -0.92 -0.61 -12.64
CA SER A 54 -2.28 -0.91 -13.07
C SER A 54 -2.38 -2.34 -13.63
N LEU A 55 -1.45 -2.74 -14.48
CA LEU A 55 -1.42 -4.08 -15.07
C LEU A 55 -1.14 -5.15 -14.01
N ALA A 56 -0.18 -4.92 -13.12
CA ALA A 56 0.13 -5.87 -12.05
C ALA A 56 -1.05 -6.05 -11.10
N ALA A 57 -1.72 -4.97 -10.69
CA ALA A 57 -2.91 -5.01 -9.86
C ALA A 57 -4.06 -5.74 -10.56
N PHE A 58 -4.28 -5.47 -11.85
CA PHE A 58 -5.30 -6.16 -12.66
C PHE A 58 -5.04 -7.67 -12.73
N VAL A 59 -3.85 -8.06 -13.16
CA VAL A 59 -3.48 -9.48 -13.30
C VAL A 59 -3.55 -10.19 -11.95
N GLY A 60 -2.99 -9.61 -10.89
CA GLY A 60 -3.01 -10.18 -9.55
C GLY A 60 -4.44 -10.37 -9.02
N THR A 61 -5.30 -9.36 -9.16
CA THR A 61 -6.70 -9.41 -8.73
C THR A 61 -7.50 -10.44 -9.54
N MET A 62 -7.27 -10.51 -10.86
CA MET A 62 -7.93 -11.53 -11.70
C MET A 62 -7.51 -12.95 -11.33
N LEU A 63 -6.22 -13.18 -11.07
CA LEU A 63 -5.75 -14.50 -10.60
C LEU A 63 -6.36 -14.84 -9.23
N MET A 64 -6.48 -13.88 -8.32
CA MET A 64 -7.14 -14.09 -7.02
C MET A 64 -8.61 -14.46 -7.21
N ALA A 65 -9.33 -13.75 -8.07
CA ALA A 65 -10.74 -13.99 -8.32
C ALA A 65 -11.02 -15.35 -9.00
N PHE A 66 -10.21 -15.72 -10.02
CA PHE A 66 -10.49 -16.92 -10.81
C PHE A 66 -9.84 -18.19 -10.25
N LEU A 67 -8.66 -18.10 -9.65
CA LEU A 67 -7.96 -19.28 -9.14
C LEU A 67 -8.27 -19.54 -7.66
N ALA A 68 -8.33 -18.52 -6.85
CA ALA A 68 -8.56 -18.65 -5.40
C ALA A 68 -10.01 -18.44 -4.99
N ASN A 69 -10.84 -17.84 -5.85
CA ASN A 69 -12.24 -17.47 -5.56
C ASN A 69 -12.40 -16.66 -4.26
N TYR A 70 -11.45 -15.71 -4.02
CA TYR A 70 -11.51 -14.80 -2.88
C TYR A 70 -11.77 -13.37 -3.34
N PRO A 71 -12.58 -12.59 -2.59
CA PRO A 71 -12.94 -11.21 -2.92
C PRO A 71 -11.85 -10.21 -2.49
N PHE A 72 -10.58 -10.54 -2.73
CA PHE A 72 -9.46 -9.67 -2.38
C PHE A 72 -8.86 -9.00 -3.62
N ALA A 73 -8.84 -7.68 -3.63
CA ALA A 73 -8.07 -6.94 -4.61
C ALA A 73 -6.59 -6.87 -4.20
N LEU A 74 -5.71 -7.10 -5.17
CA LEU A 74 -4.26 -7.07 -4.96
C LEU A 74 -3.66 -5.80 -5.56
N ALA A 75 -2.82 -5.15 -4.78
CA ALA A 75 -2.05 -3.99 -5.23
C ALA A 75 -0.67 -3.96 -4.55
N PRO A 76 0.30 -3.22 -5.14
CA PRO A 76 1.63 -3.09 -4.55
C PRO A 76 1.61 -2.51 -3.14
N GLY A 77 2.45 -3.04 -2.25
CA GLY A 77 2.57 -2.58 -0.87
C GLY A 77 3.34 -1.27 -0.77
N MET A 78 2.69 -0.19 -0.34
CA MET A 78 3.27 1.15 -0.27
C MET A 78 4.50 1.24 0.62
N GLY A 79 4.49 0.55 1.75
CA GLY A 79 5.62 0.55 2.69
C GLY A 79 6.90 -0.01 2.07
N LEU A 80 6.79 -1.13 1.35
CA LEU A 80 7.94 -1.74 0.66
C LEU A 80 8.41 -0.88 -0.52
N ASN A 81 7.49 -0.22 -1.24
CA ASN A 81 7.85 0.68 -2.33
C ASN A 81 8.57 1.93 -1.83
N ALA A 82 8.18 2.46 -0.67
CA ALA A 82 8.89 3.55 -0.02
C ALA A 82 10.29 3.10 0.45
N TYR A 83 10.42 1.92 1.03
CA TYR A 83 11.72 1.35 1.39
C TYR A 83 12.60 1.16 0.15
N PHE A 84 12.06 0.62 -0.93
CA PHE A 84 12.75 0.49 -2.22
C PHE A 84 13.29 1.84 -2.71
N ALA A 85 12.43 2.84 -2.81
CA ALA A 85 12.80 4.14 -3.37
C ALA A 85 13.78 4.91 -2.46
N TYR A 86 13.42 5.09 -1.19
CA TYR A 86 14.16 5.96 -0.29
C TYR A 86 15.37 5.28 0.34
N THR A 87 15.25 4.02 0.73
CA THR A 87 16.36 3.33 1.40
C THR A 87 17.31 2.69 0.40
N VAL A 88 16.79 1.82 -0.48
CA VAL A 88 17.67 1.02 -1.35
C VAL A 88 18.27 1.88 -2.46
N VAL A 89 17.45 2.70 -3.16
CA VAL A 89 17.94 3.49 -4.28
C VAL A 89 18.61 4.78 -3.80
N LEU A 90 17.91 5.63 -3.03
CA LEU A 90 18.43 6.95 -2.67
C LEU A 90 19.48 6.91 -1.56
N SER A 91 19.30 6.11 -0.51
CA SER A 91 20.21 6.09 0.62
C SER A 91 21.41 5.15 0.40
N MET A 92 21.19 3.94 -0.10
CA MET A 92 22.27 2.97 -0.37
C MET A 92 22.97 3.21 -1.73
N GLY A 93 22.38 4.02 -2.62
CA GLY A 93 22.99 4.40 -3.90
C GLY A 93 22.90 3.33 -4.99
N TYR A 94 22.09 2.30 -4.83
CA TYR A 94 21.87 1.31 -5.88
C TYR A 94 21.03 1.88 -7.02
N SER A 95 21.31 1.46 -8.26
CA SER A 95 20.42 1.81 -9.37
C SER A 95 19.06 1.13 -9.20
N TRP A 96 17.99 1.79 -9.61
CA TRP A 96 16.64 1.22 -9.53
C TRP A 96 16.49 -0.08 -10.33
N GLN A 97 17.26 -0.26 -11.41
CA GLN A 97 17.30 -1.49 -12.22
C GLN A 97 17.84 -2.66 -11.41
N MET A 98 18.95 -2.45 -10.67
CA MET A 98 19.53 -3.48 -9.81
C MET A 98 18.59 -3.85 -8.66
N ALA A 99 17.94 -2.84 -8.06
CA ALA A 99 16.95 -3.05 -7.01
C ALA A 99 15.72 -3.82 -7.54
N LEU A 100 15.22 -3.52 -8.75
CA LEU A 100 14.14 -4.30 -9.38
C LEU A 100 14.54 -5.74 -9.70
N LEU A 101 15.80 -5.96 -10.11
CA LEU A 101 16.31 -7.31 -10.31
C LEU A 101 16.29 -8.11 -9.01
N ALA A 102 16.67 -7.49 -7.89
CA ALA A 102 16.60 -8.13 -6.58
C ALA A 102 15.16 -8.51 -6.19
N VAL A 103 14.19 -7.60 -6.42
CA VAL A 103 12.76 -7.88 -6.19
C VAL A 103 12.24 -9.00 -7.10
N PHE A 104 12.70 -9.05 -8.35
CA PHE A 104 12.34 -10.14 -9.26
C PHE A 104 12.86 -11.51 -8.78
N VAL A 105 14.13 -11.57 -8.34
CA VAL A 105 14.72 -12.78 -7.77
C VAL A 105 13.98 -13.20 -6.49
N GLU A 106 13.65 -12.23 -5.62
CA GLU A 106 12.83 -12.47 -4.42
C GLU A 106 11.48 -13.10 -4.80
N GLY A 107 10.81 -12.57 -5.82
CA GLY A 107 9.55 -13.11 -6.32
C GLY A 107 9.66 -14.57 -6.77
N ILE A 108 10.73 -14.94 -7.49
CA ILE A 108 11.00 -16.32 -7.89
C ILE A 108 11.22 -17.22 -6.66
N VAL A 109 12.05 -16.78 -5.72
CA VAL A 109 12.29 -17.49 -4.46
C VAL A 109 10.99 -17.70 -3.70
N PHE A 110 10.16 -16.66 -3.63
CA PHE A 110 8.85 -16.72 -2.96
C PHE A 110 7.91 -17.75 -3.63
N ILE A 111 7.88 -17.84 -4.96
CA ILE A 111 7.09 -18.85 -5.68
C ILE A 111 7.59 -20.25 -5.32
N VAL A 112 8.90 -20.49 -5.36
CA VAL A 112 9.50 -21.78 -5.02
C VAL A 112 9.17 -22.17 -3.57
N LEU A 113 9.29 -21.24 -2.62
CA LEU A 113 8.93 -21.49 -1.21
C LEU A 113 7.43 -21.72 -1.01
N SER A 114 6.59 -21.14 -1.88
CA SER A 114 5.13 -21.34 -1.82
C SER A 114 4.69 -22.70 -2.40
N LEU A 115 5.44 -23.25 -3.34
CA LEU A 115 5.20 -24.59 -3.86
C LEU A 115 5.64 -25.69 -2.88
N THR A 116 6.48 -25.33 -1.94
CA THR A 116 6.91 -26.20 -0.84
C THR A 116 6.25 -25.75 0.45
N ASN A 117 5.99 -26.64 1.42
CA ASN A 117 5.39 -26.26 2.71
C ASN A 117 6.32 -25.42 3.62
N VAL A 118 7.48 -25.01 3.10
CA VAL A 118 8.48 -24.22 3.83
C VAL A 118 7.93 -22.84 4.24
N ARG A 119 7.15 -22.21 3.35
CA ARG A 119 6.52 -20.91 3.67
C ARG A 119 5.59 -21.01 4.88
N GLU A 120 4.77 -22.05 4.93
CA GLU A 120 3.86 -22.29 6.05
C GLU A 120 4.63 -22.58 7.34
N ALA A 121 5.69 -23.38 7.26
CA ALA A 121 6.55 -23.68 8.40
C ALA A 121 7.23 -22.42 8.95
N ILE A 122 7.78 -21.56 8.07
CA ILE A 122 8.35 -20.26 8.47
C ILE A 122 7.29 -19.37 9.13
N PHE A 123 6.11 -19.25 8.51
CA PHE A 123 5.04 -18.44 9.05
C PHE A 123 4.57 -18.93 10.44
N ASN A 124 4.47 -20.24 10.63
CA ASN A 124 4.05 -20.84 11.90
C ASN A 124 5.15 -20.77 12.97
N ALA A 125 6.42 -20.69 12.58
CA ALA A 125 7.54 -20.50 13.51
C ALA A 125 7.60 -19.09 14.12
N ILE A 126 6.97 -18.09 13.50
CA ILE A 126 6.95 -16.72 14.01
C ILE A 126 5.95 -16.60 15.16
N PRO A 127 6.36 -16.17 16.38
CA PRO A 127 5.47 -15.94 17.50
C PRO A 127 4.33 -14.95 17.17
N LEU A 128 3.15 -15.17 17.74
CA LEU A 128 1.96 -14.36 17.45
C LEU A 128 2.16 -12.88 17.82
N THR A 129 2.87 -12.62 18.90
CA THR A 129 3.24 -11.26 19.34
C THR A 129 4.09 -10.53 18.30
N LEU A 130 5.02 -11.23 17.64
CA LEU A 130 5.84 -10.66 16.60
C LEU A 130 5.03 -10.38 15.32
N LYS A 131 4.12 -11.28 14.95
CA LYS A 131 3.19 -11.04 13.83
C LYS A 131 2.36 -9.78 14.03
N SER A 132 1.83 -9.59 15.23
CA SER A 132 1.07 -8.39 15.60
C SER A 132 1.96 -7.13 15.58
N ALA A 133 3.17 -7.24 16.12
CA ALA A 133 4.14 -6.12 16.14
C ALA A 133 4.54 -5.66 14.73
N VAL A 134 4.71 -6.60 13.78
CA VAL A 134 5.00 -6.27 12.37
C VAL A 134 3.84 -5.46 11.76
N SER A 135 2.59 -5.87 11.98
CA SER A 135 1.43 -5.14 11.46
C SER A 135 1.35 -3.71 12.01
N VAL A 136 1.58 -3.54 13.31
CA VAL A 136 1.64 -2.21 13.95
C VAL A 136 2.79 -1.38 13.40
N GLY A 137 3.98 -1.99 13.25
CA GLY A 137 5.17 -1.32 12.70
C GLY A 137 4.96 -0.83 11.28
N ILE A 138 4.34 -1.63 10.41
CA ILE A 138 3.99 -1.23 9.04
C ILE A 138 2.99 -0.06 9.08
N GLY A 139 1.97 -0.13 9.93
CA GLY A 139 0.98 0.96 10.08
C GLY A 139 1.63 2.28 10.51
N LEU A 140 2.51 2.25 11.51
CA LEU A 140 3.25 3.44 11.96
C LEU A 140 4.19 3.97 10.88
N PHE A 141 4.88 3.10 10.14
CA PHE A 141 5.74 3.50 9.03
C PHE A 141 4.94 4.22 7.93
N VAL A 142 3.80 3.65 7.51
CA VAL A 142 2.93 4.27 6.50
C VAL A 142 2.39 5.61 6.99
N ALA A 143 1.98 5.70 8.26
CA ALA A 143 1.54 6.96 8.87
C ALA A 143 2.66 8.02 8.87
N PHE A 144 3.87 7.64 9.23
CA PHE A 144 5.03 8.55 9.23
C PHE A 144 5.36 9.06 7.83
N VAL A 145 5.40 8.18 6.83
CA VAL A 145 5.61 8.56 5.42
C VAL A 145 4.47 9.48 4.93
N GLY A 146 3.24 9.21 5.33
CA GLY A 146 2.09 10.07 5.03
C GLY A 146 2.24 11.48 5.61
N LEU A 147 2.69 11.61 6.86
CA LEU A 147 2.95 12.90 7.52
C LEU A 147 4.11 13.66 6.86
N GLN A 148 5.14 12.97 6.39
CA GLN A 148 6.23 13.58 5.62
C GLN A 148 5.77 14.06 4.24
N ASN A 149 4.98 13.27 3.51
CA ASN A 149 4.43 13.66 2.22
C ASN A 149 3.46 14.85 2.33
N ALA A 150 2.69 14.90 3.41
CA ALA A 150 1.83 16.03 3.74
C ALA A 150 2.60 17.26 4.22
N LYS A 151 3.94 17.18 4.35
CA LYS A 151 4.80 18.25 4.89
C LYS A 151 4.41 18.71 6.30
N LEU A 152 3.80 17.86 7.08
CA LEU A 152 3.57 18.07 8.52
C LEU A 152 4.84 17.82 9.31
N ILE A 153 5.58 16.77 8.91
CA ILE A 153 6.89 16.43 9.45
C ILE A 153 7.93 16.67 8.35
N VAL A 154 9.01 17.36 8.69
CA VAL A 154 10.13 17.65 7.80
C VAL A 154 11.45 17.28 8.45
N ASN A 155 12.50 17.13 7.66
CA ASN A 155 13.83 16.82 8.16
C ASN A 155 14.39 17.97 8.98
N SER A 156 15.16 17.66 10.00
CA SER A 156 15.87 18.61 10.87
C SER A 156 17.25 18.06 11.21
N ASP A 157 18.27 18.88 11.04
CA ASP A 157 19.65 18.51 11.34
C ASP A 157 19.90 18.29 12.84
N SER A 158 19.09 18.90 13.71
CA SER A 158 19.25 18.80 15.15
C SER A 158 18.48 17.66 15.80
N THR A 159 17.30 17.28 15.23
CA THR A 159 16.37 16.30 15.84
C THR A 159 15.93 15.20 14.88
N LEU A 160 16.62 15.05 13.73
CA LEU A 160 16.29 14.18 12.60
C LEU A 160 14.98 14.61 11.91
N VAL A 161 13.94 14.88 12.68
CA VAL A 161 12.64 15.35 12.17
C VAL A 161 12.09 16.45 13.07
N THR A 162 11.35 17.37 12.47
CA THR A 162 10.62 18.43 13.19
C THR A 162 9.29 18.68 12.49
N TYR A 163 8.40 19.41 13.15
CA TYR A 163 7.16 19.85 12.51
C TYR A 163 7.42 21.05 11.59
N GLN A 164 6.64 21.15 10.53
CA GLN A 164 6.74 22.29 9.60
C GLN A 164 6.21 23.58 10.25
N HIS A 165 7.02 24.63 10.26
CA HIS A 165 6.59 25.95 10.68
C HIS A 165 5.82 26.62 9.55
N PHE A 166 4.52 26.85 9.75
CA PHE A 166 3.65 27.52 8.78
C PHE A 166 3.62 29.03 9.07
N LYS A 167 4.48 29.79 8.38
CA LYS A 167 4.49 31.27 8.48
C LYS A 167 4.35 31.87 7.08
N GLY A 168 3.43 32.86 6.94
CA GLY A 168 3.28 33.66 5.71
C GLY A 168 3.11 32.83 4.45
N GLU A 169 4.04 32.97 3.51
CA GLU A 169 4.01 32.30 2.19
C GLU A 169 4.06 30.77 2.29
N THR A 170 4.71 30.22 3.30
CA THR A 170 4.78 28.76 3.52
C THR A 170 3.40 28.19 3.85
N PHE A 171 2.51 28.97 4.46
CA PHE A 171 1.15 28.52 4.72
C PHE A 171 0.35 28.36 3.43
N HIS A 172 0.46 29.29 2.48
CA HIS A 172 -0.25 29.19 1.21
C HIS A 172 0.26 28.08 0.30
N SER A 173 1.55 27.79 0.33
CA SER A 173 2.17 26.76 -0.54
C SER A 173 2.03 25.33 -0.01
N VAL A 174 2.13 25.13 1.29
CA VAL A 174 2.18 23.80 1.92
C VAL A 174 1.12 23.60 2.99
N GLY A 175 0.76 24.67 3.73
CA GLY A 175 -0.15 24.57 4.88
C GLY A 175 -1.56 24.10 4.52
N VAL A 176 -2.08 24.50 3.36
CA VAL A 176 -3.40 24.04 2.87
C VAL A 176 -3.40 22.52 2.66
N GLY A 177 -2.35 21.97 2.05
CA GLY A 177 -2.19 20.53 1.86
C GLY A 177 -2.10 19.78 3.19
N ALA A 178 -1.35 20.31 4.15
CA ALA A 178 -1.21 19.76 5.49
C ALA A 178 -2.55 19.74 6.27
N ILE A 179 -3.32 20.82 6.19
CA ILE A 179 -4.66 20.90 6.81
C ILE A 179 -5.61 19.90 6.16
N LEU A 180 -5.64 19.80 4.84
CA LEU A 180 -6.45 18.82 4.13
C LEU A 180 -6.11 17.40 4.52
N ALA A 181 -4.82 17.07 4.70
CA ALA A 181 -4.37 15.78 5.17
C ALA A 181 -4.88 15.48 6.59
N LEU A 182 -4.80 16.45 7.52
CA LEU A 182 -5.32 16.29 8.89
C LEU A 182 -6.85 16.12 8.91
N ILE A 183 -7.57 16.90 8.12
CA ILE A 183 -9.02 16.76 7.98
C ILE A 183 -9.36 15.37 7.41
N GLY A 184 -8.65 14.90 6.38
CA GLY A 184 -8.81 13.57 5.81
C GLY A 184 -8.61 12.46 6.85
N VAL A 185 -7.56 12.54 7.65
CA VAL A 185 -7.31 11.59 8.75
C VAL A 185 -8.43 11.62 9.78
N ALA A 186 -8.88 12.81 10.19
CA ALA A 186 -9.98 12.96 11.15
C ALA A 186 -11.29 12.38 10.63
N ILE A 187 -11.65 12.66 9.37
CA ILE A 187 -12.84 12.10 8.72
C ILE A 187 -12.74 10.58 8.68
N THR A 188 -11.60 10.03 8.24
CA THR A 188 -11.38 8.58 8.16
C THR A 188 -11.51 7.93 9.54
N ALA A 189 -10.91 8.53 10.57
CA ALA A 189 -11.02 8.03 11.95
C ALA A 189 -12.48 8.02 12.45
N ILE A 190 -13.23 9.09 12.20
CA ILE A 190 -14.66 9.19 12.57
C ILE A 190 -15.48 8.13 11.83
N LEU A 191 -15.24 7.95 10.53
CA LEU A 191 -15.93 6.94 9.72
C LEU A 191 -15.62 5.52 10.18
N LEU A 192 -14.37 5.23 10.52
CA LEU A 192 -13.98 3.92 11.08
C LEU A 192 -14.70 3.62 12.38
N VAL A 193 -14.83 4.61 13.27
CA VAL A 193 -15.49 4.41 14.58
C VAL A 193 -17.01 4.34 14.45
N LYS A 194 -17.62 5.20 13.62
CA LYS A 194 -19.09 5.32 13.54
C LYS A 194 -19.75 4.38 12.55
N LEU A 195 -19.12 4.15 11.40
CA LEU A 195 -19.72 3.33 10.33
C LEU A 195 -19.22 1.88 10.35
N SER A 196 -18.28 1.56 11.26
CA SER A 196 -17.69 0.22 11.37
C SER A 196 -17.58 -0.45 9.98
N LEU A 197 -16.57 -0.07 9.23
CA LEU A 197 -16.26 -0.69 7.92
C LEU A 197 -16.07 -2.21 7.99
N ILE A 198 -16.27 -2.78 9.16
CA ILE A 198 -16.20 -4.21 9.47
C ILE A 198 -17.51 -4.95 9.11
N HIS A 199 -18.57 -4.22 8.76
CA HIS A 199 -19.87 -4.80 8.40
C HIS A 199 -20.18 -4.77 6.89
N ILE A 200 -19.17 -4.59 6.05
CA ILE A 200 -19.30 -4.76 4.62
C ILE A 200 -18.66 -6.08 4.19
#